data_d1b29492894c601cdf8c36d351cd1907
#
_entry.id   d1b29492894c601cdf8c36d351cd1907
#
_cell.length_a   1.000
_cell.length_b   1.000
_cell.length_c   1.000
_cell.angle_alpha   90.00
_cell.angle_beta   90.00
_cell.angle_gamma   90.00
#
_symmetry.space_group_name_H-M   'P 1'
#
loop_
_entity.id
_entity.type
_entity.pdbx_description
1 polymer ?
#
loop_
_entity_poly.entity_id
_entity_poly.type
_entity_poly.pdbx_seq_one_letter_code
_entity_poly.pdbx_strand_id
1 'polypeptide(L)'
;GSSDNGFLPLPSSLKGTVSGAVIYICSPNNPTGAVYSAEGLTEWVSFALKTGSLIIFDAAYEAFITEDVPHTIYEIPGAGSCAIEVSSFSKFAGFTGTRCGWTIVPDGLEASGVKLSKLWARRQATKFNGVSYPVQRAAEAALSPEGLKQCRANIEYYRANASLIASIMRSKNIYFTGGTNSPYIWL
;
A
#
# COMPACT_ATOMS: atom_id res chain seq x y z
N GLY A 1 -11.36 7.31 -8.84
CA GLY A 1 -10.66 8.59 -8.81
C GLY A 1 -10.58 9.21 -10.19
N SER A 2 -10.45 10.51 -10.26
CA SER A 2 -10.25 11.29 -11.47
C SER A 2 -9.17 12.35 -11.20
N SER A 3 -8.70 13.05 -12.24
CA SER A 3 -7.78 14.18 -12.09
C SER A 3 -8.31 15.25 -11.13
N ASP A 4 -9.64 15.48 -11.11
CA ASP A 4 -10.28 16.50 -10.27
C ASP A 4 -10.11 16.28 -8.78
N ASN A 5 -9.90 15.02 -8.33
CA ASN A 5 -9.64 14.67 -6.94
C ASN A 5 -8.25 14.08 -6.73
N GLY A 6 -7.30 14.35 -7.65
CA GLY A 6 -5.93 13.83 -7.58
C GLY A 6 -5.85 12.30 -7.58
N PHE A 7 -6.86 11.63 -8.13
CA PHE A 7 -7.04 10.17 -8.13
C PHE A 7 -7.22 9.54 -6.73
N LEU A 8 -7.51 10.35 -5.72
CA LEU A 8 -7.70 9.96 -4.32
C LEU A 8 -9.16 10.22 -3.90
N PRO A 9 -10.11 9.34 -4.25
CA PRO A 9 -11.49 9.50 -3.83
C PRO A 9 -11.59 9.42 -2.31
N LEU A 10 -12.47 10.24 -1.72
CA LEU A 10 -12.81 10.23 -0.30
C LEU A 10 -14.21 9.63 -0.09
N PRO A 11 -14.56 9.20 1.13
CA PRO A 11 -15.89 8.67 1.43
C PRO A 11 -17.03 9.59 1.02
N SER A 12 -16.82 10.90 1.09
CA SER A 12 -17.80 11.93 0.66
C SER A 12 -18.17 11.85 -0.83
N SER A 13 -17.34 11.22 -1.66
CA SER A 13 -17.59 10.99 -3.10
C SER A 13 -18.50 9.80 -3.37
N LEU A 14 -18.79 8.96 -2.39
CA LEU A 14 -19.64 7.79 -2.54
C LEU A 14 -21.11 8.19 -2.72
N LYS A 15 -21.78 7.50 -3.64
CA LYS A 15 -23.22 7.69 -3.87
C LYS A 15 -24.01 6.60 -3.14
N GLY A 16 -25.11 7.03 -2.49
CA GLY A 16 -25.99 6.12 -1.76
C GLY A 16 -25.46 5.70 -0.38
N THR A 17 -26.17 4.76 0.24
CA THR A 17 -25.81 4.22 1.56
C THR A 17 -24.89 3.02 1.39
N VAL A 18 -23.71 3.05 2.01
CA VAL A 18 -22.75 1.96 2.02
C VAL A 18 -22.64 1.41 3.43
N SER A 19 -22.77 0.10 3.59
CA SER A 19 -22.62 -0.61 4.87
C SER A 19 -22.03 -1.99 4.62
N GLY A 20 -21.13 -2.44 5.50
CA GLY A 20 -20.52 -3.78 5.42
C GLY A 20 -19.73 -4.05 4.14
N ALA A 21 -19.14 -3.02 3.57
CA ALA A 21 -18.38 -3.13 2.31
C ALA A 21 -16.93 -3.52 2.54
N VAL A 22 -16.28 -4.03 1.49
CA VAL A 22 -14.83 -4.13 1.41
C VAL A 22 -14.32 -2.95 0.58
N ILE A 23 -13.42 -2.16 1.17
CA ILE A 23 -12.84 -0.96 0.58
C ILE A 23 -11.39 -1.27 0.25
N TYR A 24 -11.00 -1.21 -1.04
CA TYR A 24 -9.62 -1.39 -1.44
C TYR A 24 -8.95 -0.04 -1.67
N ILE A 25 -7.87 0.22 -0.95
CA ILE A 25 -7.06 1.45 -1.05
C ILE A 25 -5.63 1.04 -1.39
N CYS A 26 -5.08 1.59 -2.47
CA CYS A 26 -3.67 1.45 -2.85
C CYS A 26 -2.98 2.79 -2.66
N SER A 27 -2.02 2.88 -1.75
CA SER A 27 -1.26 4.11 -1.47
C SER A 27 0.19 3.76 -1.10
N PRO A 28 1.16 4.20 -1.91
CA PRO A 28 1.05 4.91 -3.20
C PRO A 28 0.31 4.11 -4.27
N ASN A 29 -0.49 4.81 -5.06
CA ASN A 29 -1.37 4.18 -6.05
C ASN A 29 -0.63 3.77 -7.33
N ASN A 30 -0.92 2.58 -7.80
CA ASN A 30 -0.56 2.14 -9.14
C ASN A 30 -1.80 2.26 -10.05
N PRO A 31 -1.77 3.06 -11.15
CA PRO A 31 -0.58 3.63 -11.81
C PRO A 31 -0.31 5.12 -11.50
N THR A 32 -1.18 5.82 -10.81
CA THR A 32 -1.16 7.29 -10.72
C THR A 32 -0.03 7.87 -9.86
N GLY A 33 0.55 7.07 -8.97
CA GLY A 33 1.54 7.52 -8.00
C GLY A 33 0.97 8.39 -6.87
N ALA A 34 -0.34 8.57 -6.81
CA ALA A 34 -1.00 9.36 -5.78
C ALA A 34 -0.91 8.69 -4.40
N VAL A 35 -0.75 9.48 -3.35
CA VAL A 35 -0.69 9.02 -1.96
C VAL A 35 -1.72 9.75 -1.11
N TYR A 36 -2.34 9.03 -0.20
CA TYR A 36 -3.26 9.64 0.77
C TYR A 36 -2.47 10.35 1.88
N SER A 37 -2.96 11.52 2.27
CA SER A 37 -2.55 12.16 3.52
C SER A 37 -3.12 11.45 4.74
N ALA A 38 -2.62 11.79 5.93
CA ALA A 38 -3.17 11.28 7.20
C ALA A 38 -4.65 11.63 7.36
N GLU A 39 -5.06 12.82 6.95
CA GLU A 39 -6.46 13.27 7.00
C GLU A 39 -7.34 12.41 6.09
N GLY A 40 -6.92 12.18 4.84
CA GLY A 40 -7.68 11.37 3.89
C GLY A 40 -7.83 9.91 4.34
N LEU A 41 -6.79 9.31 4.93
CA LEU A 41 -6.88 7.98 5.52
C LEU A 41 -7.75 7.98 6.78
N THR A 42 -7.72 9.05 7.59
CA THR A 42 -8.58 9.19 8.77
C THR A 42 -10.07 9.22 8.38
N GLU A 43 -10.42 9.89 7.29
CA GLU A 43 -11.79 9.85 6.76
C GLU A 43 -12.21 8.43 6.38
N TRP A 44 -11.35 7.67 5.70
CA TRP A 44 -11.64 6.29 5.32
C TRP A 44 -11.75 5.35 6.52
N VAL A 45 -10.85 5.46 7.51
CA VAL A 45 -10.92 4.67 8.75
C VAL A 45 -12.19 5.00 9.52
N SER A 46 -12.52 6.28 9.70
CA SER A 46 -13.75 6.72 10.37
C SER A 46 -14.99 6.21 9.66
N PHE A 47 -15.01 6.26 8.33
CA PHE A 47 -16.10 5.73 7.51
C PHE A 47 -16.24 4.21 7.68
N ALA A 48 -15.13 3.47 7.62
CA ALA A 48 -15.15 2.02 7.76
C ALA A 48 -15.66 1.60 9.15
N LEU A 49 -15.19 2.22 10.21
CA LEU A 49 -15.67 1.98 11.57
C LEU A 49 -17.18 2.27 11.72
N LYS A 50 -17.64 3.39 11.17
CA LYS A 50 -19.05 3.80 11.23
C LYS A 50 -19.98 2.85 10.46
N THR A 51 -19.53 2.32 9.34
CA THR A 51 -20.35 1.51 8.42
C THR A 51 -20.17 0.01 8.60
N GLY A 52 -19.28 -0.42 9.50
CA GLY A 52 -18.90 -1.83 9.64
C GLY A 52 -18.20 -2.38 8.40
N SER A 53 -17.49 -1.53 7.66
CA SER A 53 -16.76 -1.90 6.44
C SER A 53 -15.32 -2.32 6.76
N LEU A 54 -14.70 -3.08 5.86
CA LEU A 54 -13.31 -3.53 5.97
C LEU A 54 -12.45 -2.82 4.94
N ILE A 55 -11.34 -2.23 5.36
CA ILE A 55 -10.32 -1.68 4.47
C ILE A 55 -9.28 -2.77 4.16
N ILE A 56 -8.96 -2.96 2.87
CA ILE A 56 -7.76 -3.64 2.42
C ILE A 56 -6.82 -2.56 1.91
N PHE A 57 -5.75 -2.31 2.65
CA PHE A 57 -4.76 -1.29 2.32
C PHE A 57 -3.55 -1.93 1.65
N ASP A 58 -3.30 -1.54 0.39
CA ASP A 58 -2.17 -2.02 -0.39
C ASP A 58 -1.02 -1.01 -0.31
N ALA A 59 0.01 -1.37 0.46
CA ALA A 59 1.21 -0.58 0.71
C ALA A 59 2.42 -1.05 -0.13
N ALA A 60 2.20 -1.73 -1.26
CA ALA A 60 3.29 -2.34 -2.03
C ALA A 60 4.36 -1.36 -2.52
N TYR A 61 4.05 -0.06 -2.57
CA TYR A 61 4.97 1.01 -3.00
C TYR A 61 5.39 1.94 -1.86
N GLU A 62 5.11 1.63 -0.61
CA GLU A 62 5.41 2.48 0.56
C GLU A 62 6.87 2.94 0.62
N ALA A 63 7.81 2.05 0.23
CA ALA A 63 9.23 2.34 0.25
C ALA A 63 9.66 3.48 -0.71
N PHE A 64 8.79 3.90 -1.64
CA PHE A 64 9.03 5.02 -2.55
C PHE A 64 8.52 6.36 -2.00
N ILE A 65 7.80 6.38 -0.90
CA ILE A 65 7.28 7.61 -0.28
C ILE A 65 8.44 8.51 0.13
N THR A 66 8.33 9.79 -0.19
CA THR A 66 9.34 10.83 0.10
C THR A 66 8.77 11.99 0.89
N GLU A 67 7.46 12.13 0.89
CA GLU A 67 6.73 13.18 1.59
C GLU A 67 6.34 12.72 3.00
N ASP A 68 5.99 13.66 3.85
CA ASP A 68 5.51 13.38 5.22
C ASP A 68 4.04 12.92 5.18
N VAL A 69 3.86 11.67 4.76
CA VAL A 69 2.54 11.02 4.68
C VAL A 69 2.65 9.60 5.24
N PRO A 70 1.53 8.98 5.66
CA PRO A 70 1.56 7.64 6.26
C PRO A 70 2.14 6.58 5.32
N HIS A 71 3.06 5.77 5.84
CA HIS A 71 3.62 4.58 5.18
C HIS A 71 2.77 3.34 5.40
N THR A 72 1.98 3.32 6.47
CA THR A 72 1.08 2.23 6.81
C THR A 72 -0.27 2.78 7.28
N ILE A 73 -1.34 2.04 7.01
CA ILE A 73 -2.68 2.41 7.51
C ILE A 73 -2.73 2.45 9.05
N TYR A 74 -1.82 1.73 9.72
CA TYR A 74 -1.81 1.62 11.17
C TYR A 74 -1.24 2.87 11.88
N GLU A 75 -0.71 3.84 11.15
CA GLU A 75 -0.45 5.17 11.68
C GLU A 75 -1.74 5.95 11.98
N ILE A 76 -2.88 5.48 11.44
CA ILE A 76 -4.18 6.11 11.65
C ILE A 76 -4.89 5.44 12.84
N PRO A 77 -5.27 6.22 13.87
CA PRO A 77 -5.99 5.70 15.02
C PRO A 77 -7.28 4.97 14.62
N GLY A 78 -7.49 3.77 15.18
CA GLY A 78 -8.66 2.94 14.90
C GLY A 78 -8.51 1.99 13.71
N ALA A 79 -7.49 2.13 12.86
CA ALA A 79 -7.29 1.27 11.70
C ALA A 79 -7.16 -0.22 12.06
N GLY A 80 -6.55 -0.54 13.21
CA GLY A 80 -6.44 -1.94 13.67
C GLY A 80 -7.76 -2.66 13.90
N SER A 81 -8.87 -1.93 13.97
CA SER A 81 -10.22 -2.49 14.14
C SER A 81 -11.01 -2.60 12.82
N CYS A 82 -10.49 -2.09 11.71
CA CYS A 82 -11.21 -2.09 10.43
C CYS A 82 -10.33 -2.28 9.20
N ALA A 83 -9.01 -2.51 9.34
CA ALA A 83 -8.12 -2.61 8.19
C ALA A 83 -7.22 -3.85 8.24
N ILE A 84 -7.00 -4.43 7.05
CA ILE A 84 -5.95 -5.39 6.74
C ILE A 84 -4.97 -4.67 5.83
N GLU A 85 -3.66 -4.82 6.08
CA GLU A 85 -2.62 -4.30 5.20
C GLU A 85 -1.94 -5.41 4.43
N VAL A 86 -1.69 -5.17 3.15
CA VAL A 86 -0.91 -6.05 2.29
C VAL A 86 0.28 -5.28 1.72
N SER A 87 1.43 -5.93 1.66
CA SER A 87 2.63 -5.34 1.08
C SER A 87 3.52 -6.40 0.43
N SER A 88 4.63 -5.99 -0.18
CA SER A 88 5.39 -6.87 -1.05
C SER A 88 6.87 -6.52 -1.11
N PHE A 89 7.72 -7.54 -1.10
CA PHE A 89 9.14 -7.41 -1.45
C PHE A 89 9.37 -7.14 -2.95
N SER A 90 8.34 -7.28 -3.79
CA SER A 90 8.47 -7.11 -5.24
C SER A 90 9.05 -5.76 -5.64
N LYS A 91 8.65 -4.69 -4.93
CA LYS A 91 9.05 -3.32 -5.24
C LYS A 91 10.19 -2.85 -4.35
N PHE A 92 10.13 -3.17 -3.08
CA PHE A 92 11.15 -2.83 -2.09
C PHE A 92 12.50 -3.53 -2.38
N ALA A 93 12.49 -4.85 -2.63
CA ALA A 93 13.70 -5.67 -2.75
C ALA A 93 13.88 -6.31 -4.14
N GLY A 94 13.09 -5.94 -5.14
CA GLY A 94 13.20 -6.49 -6.49
C GLY A 94 12.67 -7.92 -6.63
N PHE A 95 11.84 -8.41 -5.73
CA PHE A 95 11.36 -9.81 -5.69
C PHE A 95 10.18 -10.08 -6.64
N THR A 96 10.05 -9.34 -7.72
CA THR A 96 8.95 -9.51 -8.67
C THR A 96 8.87 -10.94 -9.22
N GLY A 97 10.00 -11.56 -9.52
CA GLY A 97 10.09 -12.94 -10.01
C GLY A 97 10.08 -14.00 -8.90
N THR A 98 10.56 -13.68 -7.71
CA THR A 98 10.70 -14.63 -6.59
C THR A 98 9.43 -14.79 -5.77
N ARG A 99 8.48 -13.85 -5.86
CA ARG A 99 7.14 -13.88 -5.28
C ARG A 99 7.13 -13.94 -3.75
N CYS A 100 7.38 -12.82 -3.09
CA CYS A 100 7.27 -12.68 -1.65
C CYS A 100 6.49 -11.43 -1.27
N GLY A 101 5.56 -11.56 -0.34
CA GLY A 101 4.78 -10.48 0.24
C GLY A 101 4.32 -10.85 1.63
N TRP A 102 3.70 -9.92 2.32
CA TRP A 102 3.13 -10.16 3.65
C TRP A 102 1.76 -9.51 3.77
N THR A 103 1.02 -10.01 4.74
CA THR A 103 -0.29 -9.48 5.11
C THR A 103 -0.34 -9.30 6.61
N ILE A 104 -0.75 -8.14 7.06
CA ILE A 104 -1.00 -7.84 8.48
C ILE A 104 -2.49 -7.91 8.71
N VAL A 105 -2.91 -8.83 9.59
CA VAL A 105 -4.29 -8.98 10.04
C VAL A 105 -4.31 -8.81 11.55
N PRO A 106 -4.74 -7.65 12.07
CA PRO A 106 -4.75 -7.39 13.51
C PRO A 106 -5.59 -8.41 14.29
N ASP A 107 -5.11 -8.80 15.47
CA ASP A 107 -5.83 -9.76 16.33
C ASP A 107 -7.16 -9.24 16.87
N GLY A 108 -7.30 -7.91 16.94
CA GLY A 108 -8.55 -7.25 17.33
C GLY A 108 -9.57 -7.13 16.21
N LEU A 109 -9.21 -7.49 14.97
CA LEU A 109 -10.10 -7.35 13.82
C LEU A 109 -11.06 -8.54 13.73
N GLU A 110 -12.36 -8.25 13.88
CA GLU A 110 -13.42 -9.27 13.91
C GLU A 110 -14.51 -8.95 12.90
N ALA A 111 -15.10 -10.00 12.32
CA ALA A 111 -16.31 -9.92 11.53
C ALA A 111 -17.28 -11.00 11.97
N SER A 112 -18.53 -10.62 12.29
CA SER A 112 -19.57 -11.55 12.77
C SER A 112 -19.13 -12.40 13.97
N GLY A 113 -18.36 -11.81 14.90
CA GLY A 113 -17.84 -12.47 16.10
C GLY A 113 -16.68 -13.44 15.84
N VAL A 114 -16.09 -13.42 14.65
CA VAL A 114 -14.94 -14.27 14.30
C VAL A 114 -13.71 -13.40 14.04
N LYS A 115 -12.59 -13.75 14.67
CA LYS A 115 -11.30 -13.10 14.44
C LYS A 115 -10.78 -13.40 13.03
N LEU A 116 -10.58 -12.36 12.23
CA LEU A 116 -10.07 -12.51 10.87
C LEU A 116 -8.63 -13.06 10.83
N SER A 117 -7.81 -12.76 11.85
CA SER A 117 -6.46 -13.31 12.00
C SER A 117 -6.46 -14.84 12.06
N LYS A 118 -7.44 -15.46 12.77
CA LYS A 118 -7.59 -16.92 12.85
C LYS A 118 -8.01 -17.53 11.51
N LEU A 119 -8.93 -16.87 10.80
CA LEU A 119 -9.35 -17.30 9.46
C LEU A 119 -8.19 -17.21 8.46
N TRP A 120 -7.42 -16.12 8.53
CA TRP A 120 -6.26 -15.93 7.69
C TRP A 120 -5.18 -16.99 7.96
N ALA A 121 -4.83 -17.23 9.23
CA ALA A 121 -3.87 -18.26 9.62
C ALA A 121 -4.29 -19.64 9.12
N ARG A 122 -5.58 -20.01 9.28
CA ARG A 122 -6.12 -21.27 8.77
C ARG A 122 -6.00 -21.36 7.25
N ARG A 123 -6.37 -20.29 6.53
CA ARG A 123 -6.23 -20.26 5.07
C ARG A 123 -4.78 -20.47 4.64
N GLN A 124 -3.84 -19.77 5.27
CA GLN A 124 -2.42 -19.89 4.94
C GLN A 124 -1.90 -21.31 5.20
N ALA A 125 -2.22 -21.89 6.34
CA ALA A 125 -1.80 -23.25 6.70
C ALA A 125 -2.41 -24.35 5.82
N THR A 126 -3.55 -24.11 5.17
CA THR A 126 -4.26 -25.14 4.38
C THR A 126 -4.16 -24.97 2.88
N LYS A 127 -3.92 -23.74 2.40
CA LYS A 127 -3.96 -23.41 0.96
C LYS A 127 -2.59 -23.07 0.37
N PHE A 128 -1.66 -22.61 1.20
CA PHE A 128 -0.41 -22.04 0.67
C PHE A 128 0.85 -22.53 1.42
N ASN A 129 0.83 -22.59 2.77
CA ASN A 129 1.97 -22.90 3.66
C ASN A 129 3.18 -21.94 3.61
N GLY A 130 3.06 -20.84 2.89
CA GLY A 130 4.11 -19.83 2.75
C GLY A 130 4.93 -19.97 1.47
N VAL A 131 5.81 -19.01 1.24
CA VAL A 131 6.75 -19.01 0.11
C VAL A 131 7.87 -20.04 0.33
N SER A 132 8.59 -20.41 -0.72
CA SER A 132 9.67 -21.40 -0.62
C SER A 132 10.76 -20.94 0.38
N TYR A 133 11.40 -21.89 1.05
CA TYR A 133 12.42 -21.60 2.06
C TYR A 133 13.56 -20.70 1.52
N PRO A 134 14.13 -20.90 0.32
CA PRO A 134 15.14 -19.98 -0.23
C PRO A 134 14.64 -18.53 -0.34
N VAL A 135 13.36 -18.33 -0.69
CA VAL A 135 12.76 -17.00 -0.79
C VAL A 135 12.57 -16.39 0.60
N GLN A 136 12.22 -17.18 1.63
CA GLN A 136 12.14 -16.70 3.01
C GLN A 136 13.51 -16.23 3.49
N ARG A 137 14.59 -17.00 3.24
CA ARG A 137 15.97 -16.61 3.59
C ARG A 137 16.42 -15.37 2.83
N ALA A 138 16.06 -15.23 1.56
CA ALA A 138 16.34 -14.04 0.78
C ALA A 138 15.60 -12.80 1.34
N ALA A 139 14.34 -12.95 1.75
CA ALA A 139 13.57 -11.87 2.40
C ALA A 139 14.21 -11.45 3.74
N GLU A 140 14.64 -12.41 4.56
CA GLU A 140 15.37 -12.14 5.80
C GLU A 140 16.68 -11.38 5.52
N ALA A 141 17.44 -11.79 4.51
CA ALA A 141 18.65 -11.09 4.10
C ALA A 141 18.37 -9.66 3.61
N ALA A 142 17.28 -9.44 2.86
CA ALA A 142 16.86 -8.12 2.41
C ALA A 142 16.50 -7.17 3.57
N LEU A 143 16.04 -7.72 4.70
CA LEU A 143 15.72 -6.95 5.92
C LEU A 143 16.92 -6.76 6.86
N SER A 144 18.07 -7.37 6.58
CA SER A 144 19.30 -7.09 7.32
C SER A 144 19.76 -5.64 7.09
N PRO A 145 20.61 -5.07 7.98
CA PRO A 145 21.15 -3.72 7.79
C PRO A 145 21.80 -3.51 6.41
N GLU A 146 22.57 -4.50 5.94
CA GLU A 146 23.20 -4.43 4.61
C GLU A 146 22.18 -4.59 3.47
N GLY A 147 21.21 -5.51 3.62
CA GLY A 147 20.13 -5.70 2.65
C GLY A 147 19.26 -4.44 2.50
N LEU A 148 18.87 -3.82 3.62
CA LEU A 148 18.14 -2.55 3.63
C LEU A 148 18.89 -1.43 2.89
N LYS A 149 20.21 -1.33 3.10
CA LYS A 149 21.06 -0.36 2.41
C LYS A 149 21.05 -0.59 0.89
N GLN A 150 21.18 -1.84 0.45
CA GLN A 150 21.14 -2.20 -0.96
C GLN A 150 19.75 -1.95 -1.58
N CYS A 151 18.68 -2.33 -0.88
CA CYS A 151 17.31 -2.07 -1.33
C CYS A 151 17.04 -0.56 -1.50
N ARG A 152 17.48 0.25 -0.54
CA ARG A 152 17.35 1.72 -0.64
C ARG A 152 18.13 2.29 -1.81
N ALA A 153 19.34 1.81 -2.07
CA ALA A 153 20.13 2.26 -3.22
C ALA A 153 19.40 1.97 -4.56
N ASN A 154 18.74 0.81 -4.67
CA ASN A 154 17.93 0.49 -5.84
C ASN A 154 16.71 1.42 -5.97
N ILE A 155 16.03 1.72 -4.85
CA ILE A 155 14.90 2.65 -4.84
C ILE A 155 15.35 4.04 -5.30
N GLU A 156 16.48 4.55 -4.82
CA GLU A 156 17.03 5.83 -5.24
C GLU A 156 17.36 5.86 -6.74
N TYR A 157 17.84 4.76 -7.31
CA TYR A 157 18.04 4.66 -8.76
C TYR A 157 16.73 4.83 -9.54
N TYR A 158 15.64 4.16 -9.12
CA TYR A 158 14.33 4.33 -9.75
C TYR A 158 13.77 5.74 -9.57
N ARG A 159 13.96 6.33 -8.39
CA ARG A 159 13.54 7.73 -8.10
C ARG A 159 14.28 8.74 -8.98
N ALA A 160 15.58 8.56 -9.17
CA ALA A 160 16.38 9.42 -10.05
C ALA A 160 15.86 9.33 -11.50
N ASN A 161 15.54 8.13 -12.00
CA ASN A 161 14.95 7.94 -13.32
C ASN A 161 13.58 8.62 -13.43
N ALA A 162 12.70 8.45 -12.46
CA ALA A 162 11.39 9.08 -12.43
C ALA A 162 11.51 10.63 -12.42
N SER A 163 12.44 11.17 -11.60
CA SER A 163 12.71 12.59 -11.53
C SER A 163 13.20 13.17 -12.87
N LEU A 164 14.11 12.45 -13.55
CA LEU A 164 14.61 12.85 -14.88
C LEU A 164 13.46 12.90 -15.90
N ILE A 165 12.63 11.85 -15.97
CA ILE A 165 11.47 11.79 -16.88
C ILE A 165 10.49 12.92 -16.54
N ALA A 166 10.16 13.12 -15.26
CA ALA A 166 9.26 14.18 -14.81
C ALA A 166 9.77 15.58 -15.20
N SER A 167 11.10 15.82 -15.11
CA SER A 167 11.68 17.10 -15.52
C SER A 167 11.52 17.36 -17.02
N ILE A 168 11.68 16.33 -17.85
CA ILE A 168 11.49 16.41 -19.30
C ILE A 168 10.00 16.69 -19.61
N MET A 169 9.08 15.98 -18.98
CA MET A 169 7.63 16.20 -19.18
C MET A 169 7.21 17.62 -18.85
N ARG A 170 7.69 18.14 -17.70
CA ARG A 170 7.45 19.56 -17.31
C ARG A 170 8.01 20.54 -18.34
N SER A 171 9.24 20.31 -18.84
CA SER A 171 9.85 21.19 -19.84
C SER A 171 9.11 21.24 -21.17
N LYS A 172 8.30 20.21 -21.45
CA LYS A 172 7.47 20.10 -22.65
C LYS A 172 6.01 20.44 -22.42
N ASN A 173 5.63 20.90 -21.21
CA ASN A 173 4.25 21.16 -20.81
C ASN A 173 3.32 19.94 -20.98
N ILE A 174 3.86 18.74 -20.82
CA ILE A 174 3.07 17.50 -20.85
C ILE A 174 2.51 17.25 -19.45
N TYR A 175 1.18 17.10 -19.36
CA TYR A 175 0.52 16.73 -18.11
C TYR A 175 0.90 15.30 -17.70
N PHE A 176 1.20 15.10 -16.44
CA PHE A 176 1.44 13.78 -15.85
C PHE A 176 1.20 13.81 -14.35
N THR A 177 1.06 12.63 -13.77
CA THR A 177 1.05 12.40 -12.32
C THR A 177 2.10 11.36 -11.93
N GLY A 178 2.42 11.25 -10.63
CA GLY A 178 3.43 10.34 -10.13
C GLY A 178 4.86 10.89 -10.18
N GLY A 179 5.83 10.00 -10.01
CA GLY A 179 7.26 10.33 -10.05
C GLY A 179 7.84 10.91 -8.74
N THR A 180 7.02 11.12 -7.70
CA THR A 180 7.46 11.59 -6.39
C THR A 180 7.42 10.46 -5.35
N ASN A 181 6.25 9.88 -5.13
CA ASN A 181 6.05 8.81 -4.15
C ASN A 181 5.89 7.43 -4.79
N SER A 182 6.22 7.31 -6.05
CA SER A 182 6.21 6.06 -6.81
C SER A 182 7.18 6.12 -7.98
N PRO A 183 7.61 4.98 -8.54
CA PRO A 183 8.43 4.96 -9.74
C PRO A 183 7.64 5.27 -11.02
N TYR A 184 6.32 5.45 -10.94
CA TYR A 184 5.46 5.64 -12.09
C TYR A 184 5.38 7.10 -12.51
N ILE A 185 5.33 7.30 -13.83
CA ILE A 185 4.91 8.53 -14.50
C ILE A 185 3.67 8.16 -15.29
N TRP A 186 2.52 8.73 -14.94
CA TRP A 186 1.27 8.50 -15.65
C TRP A 186 0.83 9.73 -16.43
N LEU A 187 0.59 9.51 -17.70
CA LEU A 187 0.15 10.51 -18.70
C LEU A 187 -1.35 10.45 -18.90
#